data_84e078f31c54a5851f60ab0330f71cb8
#
_entry.id   84e078f31c54a5851f60ab0330f71cb8
#
_cell.length_a   1.000
_cell.length_b   1.000
_cell.length_c   1.000
_cell.angle_alpha   90.00
_cell.angle_beta   90.00
_cell.angle_gamma   90.00
#
_symmetry.space_group_name_H-M   'P 1'
#
loop_
_entity.id
_entity.type
_entity.pdbx_description
1 polymer ?
#
loop_
_entity_poly.entity_id
_entity_poly.type
_entity_poly.pdbx_seq_one_letter_code
_entity_poly.pdbx_strand_id
1 'polypeptide(L)'
;MQKNVREIAVLMQDKEKEYKICEKLRRQPELSGLKILCREQLQSLGPSETFNKRLKRLEPLAGRVLLTDLRDTELPEVVKNIPSIGYGFDYRGSAKYVVENTDSIDKMYLETVYCRYYRLPLEIAETDRLILREMQLTDLDSLYEVYDTLRDCPYIEPLYERAEEEEFTRQYIKNMYGFFEHGLWLVIRKEDNKVIGRAGIENREIDGELQKELGYLIGKPWQGKGYAAEACLAILDYVKERELCSHLFLCCHQKNIPSISLAQKLGFTVYAEDIDGMNLYVCSIN
;
A
#
# COMPACT_ATOMS: atom_id res chain seq x y z
N MET A 1 8.57 7.18 -8.51
CA MET A 1 8.19 5.81 -8.07
C MET A 1 9.13 4.77 -8.65
N GLN A 2 9.94 4.12 -7.83
CA GLN A 2 10.73 2.98 -8.27
C GLN A 2 9.80 1.76 -8.29
N LYS A 3 9.22 1.47 -9.46
CA LYS A 3 8.30 0.34 -9.62
C LYS A 3 9.08 -0.96 -9.53
N ASN A 4 8.69 -1.82 -8.58
CA ASN A 4 9.31 -3.12 -8.37
C ASN A 4 8.91 -4.09 -9.49
N VAL A 5 7.64 -4.08 -9.90
CA VAL A 5 7.12 -5.00 -10.92
C VAL A 5 7.42 -4.51 -12.32
N ARG A 6 8.01 -5.40 -13.13
CA ARG A 6 8.38 -5.15 -14.54
C ARG A 6 7.76 -6.15 -15.50
N GLU A 7 7.39 -7.32 -15.01
CA GLU A 7 6.95 -8.44 -15.83
C GLU A 7 5.80 -9.21 -15.16
N ILE A 8 4.85 -9.66 -15.96
CA ILE A 8 3.82 -10.62 -15.57
C ILE A 8 4.10 -11.91 -16.33
N ALA A 9 4.38 -12.99 -15.63
CA ALA A 9 4.44 -14.34 -16.20
C ALA A 9 3.04 -14.95 -16.16
N VAL A 10 2.54 -15.46 -17.26
CA VAL A 10 1.22 -16.09 -17.34
C VAL A 10 1.42 -17.57 -17.64
N LEU A 11 0.93 -18.44 -16.75
CA LEU A 11 0.96 -19.89 -16.93
C LEU A 11 -0.42 -20.45 -16.58
N MET A 12 -1.13 -20.98 -17.56
CA MET A 12 -2.43 -21.60 -17.41
C MET A 12 -2.38 -23.07 -17.76
N GLN A 13 -3.33 -23.86 -17.25
CA GLN A 13 -3.48 -25.26 -17.61
C GLN A 13 -3.77 -25.40 -19.11
N ASP A 14 -4.70 -24.59 -19.60
CA ASP A 14 -5.07 -24.52 -21.02
C ASP A 14 -4.25 -23.44 -21.75
N LYS A 15 -3.58 -23.84 -22.86
CA LYS A 15 -2.74 -22.93 -23.66
C LYS A 15 -3.53 -21.85 -24.41
N GLU A 16 -4.73 -22.16 -24.85
CA GLU A 16 -5.58 -21.18 -25.55
C GLU A 16 -6.09 -20.11 -24.57
N LYS A 17 -6.46 -20.54 -23.36
CA LYS A 17 -6.79 -19.64 -22.25
C LYS A 17 -5.61 -18.75 -21.88
N GLU A 18 -4.40 -19.32 -21.77
CA GLU A 18 -3.16 -18.57 -21.51
C GLU A 18 -2.94 -17.47 -22.55
N TYR A 19 -3.06 -17.82 -23.84
CA TYR A 19 -2.89 -16.86 -24.92
C TYR A 19 -3.92 -15.71 -24.84
N LYS A 20 -5.21 -16.03 -24.64
CA LYS A 20 -6.29 -15.04 -24.51
C LYS A 20 -6.04 -14.08 -23.32
N ILE A 21 -5.58 -14.61 -22.22
CA ILE A 21 -5.24 -13.80 -21.03
C ILE A 21 -4.05 -12.88 -21.32
N CYS A 22 -2.98 -13.39 -21.94
CA CYS A 22 -1.84 -12.57 -22.34
C CYS A 22 -2.23 -11.41 -23.26
N GLU A 23 -3.07 -11.69 -24.26
CA GLU A 23 -3.57 -10.66 -25.17
C GLU A 23 -4.43 -9.60 -24.46
N LYS A 24 -5.29 -10.05 -23.52
CA LYS A 24 -6.12 -9.15 -22.73
C LYS A 24 -5.26 -8.22 -21.86
N LEU A 25 -4.28 -8.77 -21.12
CA LEU A 25 -3.36 -8.00 -20.27
C LEU A 25 -2.53 -6.98 -21.08
N ARG A 26 -2.07 -7.35 -22.29
CA ARG A 26 -1.31 -6.44 -23.17
C ARG A 26 -2.12 -5.25 -23.64
N ARG A 27 -3.44 -5.35 -23.68
CA ARG A 27 -4.35 -4.28 -24.10
C ARG A 27 -4.80 -3.37 -22.98
N GLN A 28 -4.53 -3.73 -21.71
CA GLN A 28 -4.90 -2.90 -20.56
C GLN A 28 -3.97 -1.69 -20.45
N PRO A 29 -4.48 -0.44 -20.54
CA PRO A 29 -3.67 0.77 -20.43
C PRO A 29 -2.93 0.86 -19.08
N GLU A 30 -3.57 0.36 -18.02
CA GLU A 30 -3.06 0.35 -16.64
C GLU A 30 -1.76 -0.45 -16.52
N LEU A 31 -1.56 -1.44 -17.40
CA LEU A 31 -0.38 -2.30 -17.43
C LEU A 31 0.68 -1.86 -18.46
N SER A 32 0.48 -0.69 -19.09
CA SER A 32 1.44 -0.19 -20.09
C SER A 32 2.87 -0.13 -19.54
N GLY A 33 3.83 -0.61 -20.32
CA GLY A 33 5.25 -0.67 -19.94
C GLY A 33 5.66 -1.94 -19.19
N LEU A 34 4.72 -2.82 -18.81
CA LEU A 34 5.05 -4.14 -18.28
C LEU A 34 5.23 -5.17 -19.42
N LYS A 35 6.14 -6.11 -19.22
CA LYS A 35 6.28 -7.25 -20.14
C LYS A 35 5.32 -8.36 -19.73
N ILE A 36 4.52 -8.86 -20.68
CA ILE A 36 3.63 -9.99 -20.46
C ILE A 36 4.27 -11.21 -21.13
N LEU A 37 4.68 -12.19 -20.33
CA LEU A 37 5.40 -13.38 -20.74
C LEU A 37 4.48 -14.60 -20.70
N CYS A 38 4.30 -15.29 -21.82
CA CYS A 38 3.64 -16.58 -21.90
C CYS A 38 4.65 -17.74 -21.70
N ARG A 39 4.15 -18.95 -21.63
CA ARG A 39 4.93 -20.18 -21.42
C ARG A 39 6.14 -20.33 -22.36
N GLU A 40 5.96 -20.07 -23.64
CA GLU A 40 7.02 -20.20 -24.64
C GLU A 40 8.19 -19.23 -24.37
N GLN A 41 7.87 -18.00 -24.00
CA GLN A 41 8.87 -16.99 -23.63
C GLN A 41 9.56 -17.34 -22.31
N LEU A 42 8.83 -17.94 -21.36
CA LEU A 42 9.41 -18.42 -20.10
C LEU A 42 10.35 -19.62 -20.32
N GLN A 43 10.00 -20.53 -21.25
CA GLN A 43 10.83 -21.66 -21.61
C GLN A 43 12.12 -21.24 -22.33
N SER A 44 12.06 -20.18 -23.15
CA SER A 44 13.26 -19.66 -23.84
C SER A 44 14.25 -18.98 -22.87
N LEU A 45 13.79 -18.60 -21.66
CA LEU A 45 14.64 -18.12 -20.57
C LEU A 45 15.42 -19.27 -19.88
N GLY A 46 15.23 -20.51 -20.31
CA GLY A 46 15.81 -21.83 -20.03
C GLY A 46 16.69 -22.01 -18.79
N PRO A 47 16.96 -23.23 -18.36
CA PRO A 47 17.90 -23.52 -17.29
C PRO A 47 19.32 -23.28 -17.77
N SER A 48 19.72 -22.06 -18.07
CA SER A 48 21.13 -21.74 -18.17
C SER A 48 21.74 -21.84 -16.78
N GLU A 49 22.94 -22.38 -16.63
CA GLU A 49 23.68 -22.37 -15.35
C GLU A 49 23.74 -20.98 -14.73
N THR A 50 23.64 -19.93 -15.56
CA THR A 50 23.59 -18.54 -15.18
C THR A 50 22.28 -18.17 -14.44
N PHE A 51 21.15 -18.77 -14.80
CA PHE A 51 19.86 -18.54 -14.16
C PHE A 51 19.81 -19.15 -12.75
N ASN A 52 20.28 -20.40 -12.59
CA ASN A 52 20.39 -21.05 -11.27
C ASN A 52 21.44 -20.39 -10.37
N LYS A 53 22.50 -19.79 -10.91
CA LYS A 53 23.47 -18.99 -10.16
C LYS A 53 22.91 -17.63 -9.73
N ARG A 54 22.04 -17.00 -10.53
CA ARG A 54 21.33 -15.77 -10.16
C ARG A 54 20.24 -15.99 -9.11
N LEU A 55 19.53 -17.14 -9.15
CA LEU A 55 18.61 -17.56 -8.09
C LEU A 55 19.30 -17.76 -6.74
N LYS A 56 20.55 -18.23 -6.72
CA LYS A 56 21.34 -18.40 -5.49
C LYS A 56 21.89 -17.10 -4.92
N ARG A 57 21.89 -16.01 -5.66
CA ARG A 57 22.31 -14.68 -5.23
C ARG A 57 21.10 -13.77 -5.04
N LEU A 58 20.13 -14.12 -4.19
CA LEU A 58 19.12 -13.25 -3.58
C LEU A 58 18.78 -11.89 -4.25
N GLU A 59 19.12 -11.71 -5.53
CA GLU A 59 18.49 -10.67 -6.31
C GLU A 59 17.08 -11.17 -6.57
N PRO A 60 16.05 -10.44 -6.12
CA PRO A 60 14.67 -10.75 -6.48
C PRO A 60 14.69 -10.94 -8.01
N LEU A 61 14.09 -12.00 -8.52
CA LEU A 61 13.86 -12.18 -9.97
C LEU A 61 13.08 -10.95 -10.42
N ALA A 62 13.87 -9.98 -10.89
CA ALA A 62 13.65 -8.56 -10.74
C ALA A 62 12.28 -8.21 -11.28
N GLY A 63 11.32 -8.03 -10.37
CA GLY A 63 10.05 -7.46 -10.69
C GLY A 63 9.11 -8.36 -11.48
N ARG A 64 9.07 -9.68 -11.21
CA ARG A 64 8.12 -10.59 -11.84
C ARG A 64 7.03 -11.04 -10.88
N VAL A 65 5.79 -11.05 -11.37
CA VAL A 65 4.62 -11.65 -10.71
C VAL A 65 4.07 -12.74 -11.61
N LEU A 66 3.70 -13.88 -11.03
CA LEU A 66 3.08 -15.00 -11.74
C LEU A 66 1.55 -14.89 -11.65
N LEU A 67 0.86 -15.04 -12.78
CA LEU A 67 -0.58 -15.26 -12.85
C LEU A 67 -0.84 -16.69 -13.31
N THR A 68 -1.56 -17.51 -12.52
CA THR A 68 -1.68 -18.94 -12.82
C THR A 68 -2.95 -19.58 -12.27
N ASP A 69 -3.50 -20.57 -12.98
CA ASP A 69 -4.53 -21.49 -12.48
C ASP A 69 -3.94 -22.88 -12.12
N LEU A 70 -2.63 -23.05 -12.23
CA LEU A 70 -1.92 -24.29 -11.89
C LEU A 70 -1.80 -24.47 -10.37
N ARG A 71 -1.73 -25.74 -9.95
CA ARG A 71 -1.35 -26.08 -8.57
C ARG A 71 0.16 -25.97 -8.40
N ASP A 72 0.63 -25.81 -7.17
CA ASP A 72 2.06 -25.67 -6.86
C ASP A 72 2.92 -26.83 -7.38
N THR A 73 2.37 -28.05 -7.37
CA THR A 73 3.02 -29.26 -7.88
C THR A 73 3.18 -29.28 -9.40
N GLU A 74 2.38 -28.49 -10.11
CA GLU A 74 2.38 -28.39 -11.58
C GLU A 74 3.25 -27.24 -12.08
N LEU A 75 3.69 -26.36 -11.17
CA LEU A 75 4.51 -25.20 -11.52
C LEU A 75 5.94 -25.61 -11.87
N PRO A 76 6.49 -25.07 -12.97
CA PRO A 76 7.92 -25.21 -13.27
C PRO A 76 8.79 -24.63 -12.13
N GLU A 77 9.93 -25.26 -11.85
CA GLU A 77 10.87 -24.79 -10.80
C GLU A 77 11.23 -23.30 -10.91
N VAL A 78 11.33 -22.80 -12.13
CA VAL A 78 11.69 -21.41 -12.45
C VAL A 78 10.70 -20.36 -11.90
N VAL A 79 9.46 -20.76 -11.60
CA VAL A 79 8.40 -19.85 -11.10
C VAL A 79 7.85 -20.21 -9.73
N LYS A 80 8.38 -21.25 -9.07
CA LYS A 80 7.89 -21.67 -7.76
C LYS A 80 8.17 -20.66 -6.62
N ASN A 81 9.20 -19.84 -6.77
CA ASN A 81 9.66 -18.93 -5.71
C ASN A 81 9.54 -17.46 -6.14
N ILE A 82 8.44 -17.10 -6.78
CA ILE A 82 8.10 -15.72 -7.11
C ILE A 82 6.70 -15.38 -6.63
N PRO A 83 6.39 -14.08 -6.43
CA PRO A 83 5.03 -13.63 -6.09
C PRO A 83 4.02 -14.18 -7.08
N SER A 84 2.90 -14.72 -6.60
CA SER A 84 1.90 -15.34 -7.46
C SER A 84 0.48 -14.88 -7.16
N ILE A 85 -0.33 -14.85 -8.22
CA ILE A 85 -1.76 -14.58 -8.22
C ILE A 85 -2.45 -15.82 -8.78
N GLY A 86 -3.39 -16.40 -8.02
CA GLY A 86 -4.25 -17.46 -8.49
C GLY A 86 -5.32 -16.91 -9.46
N TYR A 87 -5.68 -17.69 -10.47
CA TYR A 87 -6.66 -17.28 -11.46
C TYR A 87 -7.87 -18.24 -11.51
N GLY A 88 -9.06 -17.68 -11.32
CA GLY A 88 -10.33 -18.38 -11.42
C GLY A 88 -10.88 -18.88 -10.09
N PHE A 89 -12.19 -19.10 -10.04
CA PHE A 89 -12.93 -19.59 -8.85
C PHE A 89 -12.44 -20.95 -8.33
N ASP A 90 -11.95 -21.80 -9.24
CA ASP A 90 -11.52 -23.16 -8.93
C ASP A 90 -10.03 -23.26 -8.62
N TYR A 91 -9.34 -22.13 -8.44
CA TYR A 91 -7.92 -22.14 -8.09
C TYR A 91 -7.66 -22.97 -6.81
N ARG A 92 -6.64 -23.82 -6.83
CA ARG A 92 -6.28 -24.77 -5.76
C ARG A 92 -4.78 -24.72 -5.39
N GLY A 93 -4.07 -23.67 -5.79
CA GLY A 93 -2.68 -23.45 -5.40
C GLY A 93 -2.56 -22.65 -4.09
N SER A 94 -1.33 -22.28 -3.73
CA SER A 94 -1.00 -21.58 -2.48
C SER A 94 -0.97 -20.05 -2.58
N ALA A 95 -1.26 -19.47 -3.76
CA ALA A 95 -1.26 -18.02 -3.91
C ALA A 95 -2.25 -17.35 -2.93
N LYS A 96 -1.76 -16.37 -2.19
CA LYS A 96 -2.58 -15.60 -1.24
C LYS A 96 -3.63 -14.76 -1.94
N TYR A 97 -3.28 -14.22 -3.11
CA TYR A 97 -4.13 -13.35 -3.92
C TYR A 97 -4.74 -14.16 -5.05
N VAL A 98 -6.05 -14.05 -5.23
CA VAL A 98 -6.79 -14.76 -6.28
C VAL A 98 -7.70 -13.78 -7.01
N VAL A 99 -7.73 -13.87 -8.33
CA VAL A 99 -8.60 -13.07 -9.19
C VAL A 99 -9.48 -13.96 -10.05
N GLU A 100 -10.71 -13.55 -10.28
CA GLU A 100 -11.63 -14.27 -11.15
C GLU A 100 -11.38 -13.94 -12.63
N ASN A 101 -10.95 -12.72 -12.88
CA ASN A 101 -10.64 -12.21 -14.21
C ASN A 101 -9.46 -11.22 -14.14
N THR A 102 -9.02 -10.71 -15.28
CA THR A 102 -7.87 -9.82 -15.36
C THR A 102 -8.23 -8.34 -15.17
N ASP A 103 -9.50 -7.97 -15.08
CA ASP A 103 -9.93 -6.56 -15.06
C ASP A 103 -9.58 -5.86 -13.74
N SER A 104 -9.46 -6.64 -12.67
CA SER A 104 -9.02 -6.17 -11.35
C SER A 104 -7.49 -6.10 -11.18
N ILE A 105 -6.72 -6.46 -12.21
CA ILE A 105 -5.25 -6.43 -12.16
C ILE A 105 -4.77 -5.08 -12.69
N ASP A 106 -4.33 -4.21 -11.81
CA ASP A 106 -3.62 -2.97 -12.14
C ASP A 106 -2.17 -3.00 -11.59
N LYS A 107 -1.41 -1.94 -11.84
CA LYS A 107 -0.01 -1.85 -11.36
C LYS A 107 0.08 -1.85 -9.84
N MET A 108 -0.84 -1.19 -9.15
CA MET A 108 -0.83 -1.14 -7.69
C MET A 108 -1.14 -2.52 -7.09
N TYR A 109 -2.08 -3.26 -7.67
CA TYR A 109 -2.37 -4.63 -7.26
C TYR A 109 -1.13 -5.53 -7.40
N LEU A 110 -0.41 -5.43 -8.54
CA LEU A 110 0.83 -6.17 -8.77
C LEU A 110 1.94 -5.78 -7.80
N GLU A 111 2.12 -4.48 -7.54
CA GLU A 111 3.09 -3.98 -6.55
C GLU A 111 2.72 -4.47 -5.14
N THR A 112 1.43 -4.49 -4.78
CA THR A 112 0.96 -5.04 -3.51
C THR A 112 1.35 -6.51 -3.37
N VAL A 113 1.02 -7.35 -4.35
CA VAL A 113 1.39 -8.78 -4.34
C VAL A 113 2.90 -8.96 -4.22
N TYR A 114 3.67 -8.18 -4.97
CA TYR A 114 5.13 -8.23 -4.96
C TYR A 114 5.70 -7.80 -3.60
N CYS A 115 5.28 -6.65 -3.08
CA CYS A 115 5.76 -6.13 -1.81
C CYS A 115 5.40 -7.03 -0.63
N ARG A 116 4.18 -7.59 -0.61
CA ARG A 116 3.77 -8.53 0.45
C ARG A 116 4.59 -9.81 0.44
N TYR A 117 4.91 -10.33 -0.74
CA TYR A 117 5.73 -11.55 -0.87
C TYR A 117 7.15 -11.32 -0.34
N TYR A 118 7.78 -10.23 -0.73
CA TYR A 118 9.17 -9.90 -0.33
C TYR A 118 9.27 -9.11 0.99
N ARG A 119 8.15 -8.83 1.65
CA ARG A 119 8.08 -8.00 2.88
C ARG A 119 8.69 -6.61 2.68
N LEU A 120 8.46 -6.03 1.54
CA LEU A 120 8.87 -4.67 1.20
C LEU A 120 7.75 -3.69 1.57
N PRO A 121 8.07 -2.43 1.93
CA PRO A 121 7.05 -1.41 2.13
C PRO A 121 6.43 -1.04 0.78
N LEU A 122 5.09 -1.00 0.77
CA LEU A 122 4.36 -0.55 -0.40
C LEU A 122 4.37 0.99 -0.46
N GLU A 123 4.66 1.54 -1.63
CA GLU A 123 4.50 2.95 -1.92
C GLU A 123 3.07 3.21 -2.37
N ILE A 124 2.36 4.01 -1.58
CA ILE A 124 0.92 4.25 -1.70
C ILE A 124 0.62 5.35 -2.69
N ALA A 125 1.33 6.47 -2.55
CA ALA A 125 1.16 7.64 -3.40
C ALA A 125 2.46 8.43 -3.55
N GLU A 126 2.60 9.08 -4.68
CA GLU A 126 3.65 10.07 -4.96
C GLU A 126 3.00 11.36 -5.44
N THR A 127 3.38 12.48 -4.83
CA THR A 127 2.94 13.82 -5.20
C THR A 127 4.11 14.64 -5.75
N ASP A 128 3.92 15.92 -5.98
CA ASP A 128 5.01 16.81 -6.41
C ASP A 128 6.16 16.84 -5.40
N ARG A 129 5.84 16.88 -4.08
CA ARG A 129 6.81 17.07 -3.01
C ARG A 129 6.96 15.90 -2.05
N LEU A 130 6.04 14.92 -2.08
CA LEU A 130 5.93 13.85 -1.08
C LEU A 130 5.93 12.46 -1.71
N ILE A 131 6.39 11.50 -0.93
CA ILE A 131 6.14 10.07 -1.11
C ILE A 131 5.42 9.57 0.14
N LEU A 132 4.30 8.87 -0.04
CA LEU A 132 3.59 8.17 1.01
C LEU A 132 3.88 6.68 0.86
N ARG A 133 4.46 6.05 1.88
CA ARG A 133 4.73 4.61 1.88
C ARG A 133 4.50 3.97 3.24
N GLU A 134 4.33 2.67 3.24
CA GLU A 134 4.28 1.87 4.44
C GLU A 134 5.56 2.02 5.28
N MET A 135 5.41 1.92 6.57
CA MET A 135 6.50 1.96 7.55
C MET A 135 7.17 0.58 7.67
N GLN A 136 8.47 0.60 7.95
CA GLN A 136 9.26 -0.55 8.36
C GLN A 136 9.87 -0.31 9.75
N LEU A 137 10.33 -1.37 10.42
CA LEU A 137 11.01 -1.24 11.72
C LEU A 137 12.26 -0.35 11.65
N THR A 138 12.94 -0.32 10.50
CA THR A 138 14.10 0.52 10.26
C THR A 138 13.80 2.01 10.19
N ASP A 139 12.53 2.39 10.10
CA ASP A 139 12.10 3.80 10.04
C ASP A 139 11.86 4.40 11.43
N LEU A 140 11.90 3.60 12.50
CA LEU A 140 11.55 4.04 13.85
C LEU A 140 12.39 5.23 14.34
N ASP A 141 13.69 5.27 14.02
CA ASP A 141 14.55 6.39 14.43
C ASP A 141 14.05 7.71 13.83
N SER A 142 13.74 7.71 12.53
CA SER A 142 13.17 8.87 11.86
C SER A 142 11.78 9.25 12.40
N LEU A 143 10.99 8.26 12.82
CA LEU A 143 9.68 8.49 13.41
C LEU A 143 9.82 9.16 14.80
N TYR A 144 10.74 8.69 15.64
CA TYR A 144 11.06 9.32 16.91
C TYR A 144 11.52 10.77 16.71
N GLU A 145 12.39 11.05 15.73
CA GLU A 145 12.80 12.42 15.41
C GLU A 145 11.60 13.32 15.09
N VAL A 146 10.61 12.83 14.34
CA VAL A 146 9.38 13.59 14.05
C VAL A 146 8.59 13.85 15.32
N TYR A 147 8.34 12.81 16.16
CA TYR A 147 7.54 12.93 17.38
C TYR A 147 8.21 13.81 18.42
N ASP A 148 9.54 13.80 18.50
CA ASP A 148 10.31 14.68 19.36
C ASP A 148 10.04 16.17 19.07
N THR A 149 9.77 16.52 17.82
CA THR A 149 9.38 17.90 17.46
C THR A 149 7.98 18.28 17.93
N LEU A 150 7.18 17.31 18.36
CA LEU A 150 5.78 17.45 18.72
C LEU A 150 5.52 17.23 20.21
N ARG A 151 6.54 17.10 21.06
CA ARG A 151 6.41 16.83 22.52
C ARG A 151 5.48 17.78 23.25
N ASP A 152 5.44 19.04 22.83
CA ASP A 152 4.57 20.06 23.44
C ASP A 152 3.18 20.14 22.80
N CYS A 153 2.85 19.28 21.86
CA CYS A 153 1.55 19.26 21.20
C CYS A 153 0.54 18.45 22.02
N PRO A 154 -0.49 19.08 22.61
CA PRO A 154 -1.43 18.39 23.49
C PRO A 154 -2.40 17.45 22.76
N TYR A 155 -2.31 17.36 21.42
CA TYR A 155 -3.20 16.57 20.57
C TYR A 155 -2.52 15.34 19.98
N ILE A 156 -1.24 15.11 20.30
CA ILE A 156 -0.44 14.00 19.78
C ILE A 156 0.03 13.16 20.96
N GLU A 157 -0.36 11.91 20.97
CA GLU A 157 0.16 10.94 21.94
C GLU A 157 1.62 10.60 21.58
N PRO A 158 2.52 10.53 22.57
CA PRO A 158 3.90 10.15 22.32
C PRO A 158 3.98 8.68 21.88
N LEU A 159 5.08 8.34 21.21
CA LEU A 159 5.41 6.94 20.97
C LEU A 159 5.75 6.22 22.29
N TYR A 160 5.57 4.91 22.32
CA TYR A 160 6.01 4.07 23.42
C TYR A 160 7.54 4.09 23.60
N GLU A 161 8.04 3.55 24.69
CA GLU A 161 9.47 3.28 24.84
C GLU A 161 9.95 2.32 23.74
N ARG A 162 11.22 2.43 23.33
CA ARG A 162 11.76 1.81 22.11
C ARG A 162 11.38 0.33 21.92
N ALA A 163 11.54 -0.50 22.96
CA ALA A 163 11.27 -1.93 22.84
C ALA A 163 9.78 -2.24 22.65
N GLU A 164 8.92 -1.46 23.29
CA GLU A 164 7.47 -1.57 23.17
C GLU A 164 7.00 -1.05 21.80
N GLU A 165 7.55 0.07 21.35
CA GLU A 165 7.26 0.63 20.02
C GLU A 165 7.68 -0.30 18.89
N GLU A 166 8.82 -1.00 19.01
CA GLU A 166 9.24 -2.01 18.03
C GLU A 166 8.24 -3.16 17.92
N GLU A 167 7.73 -3.65 19.04
CA GLU A 167 6.73 -4.72 19.04
C GLU A 167 5.37 -4.21 18.53
N PHE A 168 4.93 -3.02 18.98
CA PHE A 168 3.73 -2.36 18.46
C PHE A 168 3.81 -2.20 16.95
N THR A 169 4.89 -1.64 16.44
CA THR A 169 5.11 -1.44 14.99
C THR A 169 5.11 -2.76 14.23
N ARG A 170 5.70 -3.83 14.78
CA ARG A 170 5.68 -5.16 14.17
C ARG A 170 4.26 -5.71 14.03
N GLN A 171 3.45 -5.57 15.08
CA GLN A 171 2.05 -5.97 15.05
C GLN A 171 1.22 -5.05 14.14
N TYR A 172 1.51 -3.76 14.13
CA TYR A 172 0.85 -2.80 13.24
C TYR A 172 1.07 -3.15 11.76
N ILE A 173 2.31 -3.39 11.35
CA ILE A 173 2.66 -3.80 9.98
C ILE A 173 1.92 -5.09 9.59
N LYS A 174 1.90 -6.07 10.49
CA LYS A 174 1.22 -7.36 10.25
C LYS A 174 -0.29 -7.19 10.10
N ASN A 175 -0.91 -6.42 10.97
CA ASN A 175 -2.37 -6.30 11.04
C ASN A 175 -2.89 -5.24 10.06
N MET A 176 -2.36 -4.02 10.12
CA MET A 176 -2.88 -2.93 9.29
C MET A 176 -2.48 -3.12 7.82
N TYR A 177 -1.18 -3.22 7.52
CA TYR A 177 -0.75 -3.38 6.13
C TYR A 177 -0.94 -4.81 5.60
N GLY A 178 -0.73 -5.83 6.47
CA GLY A 178 -0.80 -7.23 6.04
C GLY A 178 -2.20 -7.82 5.92
N PHE A 179 -3.15 -7.35 6.73
CA PHE A 179 -4.52 -7.87 6.78
C PHE A 179 -5.54 -6.87 6.27
N PHE A 180 -5.56 -5.64 6.81
CA PHE A 180 -6.50 -4.60 6.37
C PHE A 180 -6.08 -3.89 5.08
N GLU A 181 -4.81 -4.03 4.66
CA GLU A 181 -4.20 -3.42 3.46
C GLU A 181 -4.22 -1.88 3.46
N HIS A 182 -4.37 -1.25 4.62
CA HIS A 182 -4.27 0.19 4.85
C HIS A 182 -3.69 0.48 6.24
N GLY A 183 -3.42 1.73 6.54
CA GLY A 183 -2.90 2.19 7.82
C GLY A 183 -2.34 3.61 7.72
N LEU A 184 -1.63 4.07 8.75
CA LEU A 184 -0.86 5.31 8.70
C LEU A 184 0.48 5.04 7.99
N TRP A 185 0.69 5.74 6.90
CA TRP A 185 1.90 5.68 6.09
C TRP A 185 2.86 6.78 6.47
N LEU A 186 4.14 6.60 6.22
CA LEU A 186 5.14 7.66 6.36
C LEU A 186 4.93 8.71 5.28
N VAL A 187 5.01 9.96 5.67
CA VAL A 187 5.10 11.11 4.76
C VAL A 187 6.56 11.47 4.60
N ILE A 188 7.11 11.23 3.41
CA ILE A 188 8.52 11.44 3.09
C ILE A 188 8.63 12.63 2.16
N ARG A 189 9.47 13.61 2.49
CA ARG A 189 9.75 14.75 1.64
C ARG A 189 10.77 14.39 0.57
N LYS A 190 10.43 14.60 -0.70
CA LYS A 190 11.27 14.21 -1.86
C LYS A 190 12.59 15.00 -1.93
N GLU A 191 12.58 16.25 -1.48
CA GLU A 191 13.76 17.15 -1.55
C GLU A 191 15.00 16.57 -0.85
N ASP A 192 14.83 15.91 0.30
CA ASP A 192 15.92 15.40 1.12
C ASP A 192 15.70 13.98 1.63
N ASN A 193 14.64 13.32 1.16
CA ASN A 193 14.24 11.97 1.54
C ASN A 193 14.00 11.81 3.05
N LYS A 194 13.58 12.87 3.74
CA LYS A 194 13.28 12.84 5.17
C LYS A 194 11.85 12.45 5.45
N VAL A 195 11.66 11.60 6.46
CA VAL A 195 10.36 11.40 7.09
C VAL A 195 9.98 12.69 7.82
N ILE A 196 8.84 13.26 7.45
CA ILE A 196 8.34 14.52 8.01
C ILE A 196 7.02 14.37 8.76
N GLY A 197 6.44 13.17 8.75
CA GLY A 197 5.17 12.89 9.40
C GLY A 197 4.61 11.52 9.06
N ARG A 198 3.37 11.32 9.45
CA ARG A 198 2.52 10.17 9.09
C ARG A 198 1.17 10.66 8.60
N ALA A 199 0.59 9.97 7.63
CA ALA A 199 -0.78 10.21 7.19
C ALA A 199 -1.35 8.92 6.58
N GLY A 200 -2.65 8.68 6.72
CA GLY A 200 -3.25 7.46 6.20
C GLY A 200 -4.65 7.22 6.71
N ILE A 201 -5.05 5.96 6.70
CA ILE A 201 -6.40 5.52 7.02
C ILE A 201 -6.33 4.53 8.17
N GLU A 202 -7.12 4.76 9.21
CA GLU A 202 -7.28 3.83 10.32
C GLU A 202 -8.74 3.35 10.42
N ASN A 203 -8.95 2.31 11.19
CA ASN A 203 -10.29 1.84 11.52
C ASN A 203 -10.74 2.49 12.82
N ARG A 204 -11.95 3.04 12.84
CA ARG A 204 -12.59 3.60 14.02
C ARG A 204 -14.01 3.09 14.16
N GLU A 205 -14.40 2.72 15.36
CA GLU A 205 -15.81 2.44 15.66
C GLU A 205 -16.58 3.75 15.80
N ILE A 206 -17.62 3.92 14.98
CA ILE A 206 -18.51 5.06 14.97
C ILE A 206 -19.94 4.53 14.89
N ASP A 207 -20.78 4.85 15.85
CA ASP A 207 -22.18 4.39 15.94
C ASP A 207 -22.33 2.85 15.89
N GLY A 208 -21.37 2.12 16.45
CA GLY A 208 -21.35 0.65 16.47
C GLY A 208 -20.89 -0.02 15.18
N GLU A 209 -20.42 0.75 14.21
CA GLU A 209 -19.86 0.25 12.95
C GLU A 209 -18.39 0.61 12.79
N LEU A 210 -17.62 -0.28 12.14
CA LEU A 210 -16.21 -0.04 11.83
C LEU A 210 -16.09 0.84 10.59
N GLN A 211 -15.74 2.10 10.80
CA GLN A 211 -15.58 3.12 9.76
C GLN A 211 -14.10 3.39 9.45
N LYS A 212 -13.84 4.08 8.34
CA LYS A 212 -12.50 4.56 7.96
C LYS A 212 -12.29 5.99 8.42
N GLU A 213 -11.17 6.22 9.12
CA GLU A 213 -10.77 7.54 9.61
C GLU A 213 -9.48 7.99 8.94
N LEU A 214 -9.45 9.23 8.45
CA LEU A 214 -8.25 9.91 7.98
C LEU A 214 -7.46 10.42 9.19
N GLY A 215 -6.28 9.86 9.41
CA GLY A 215 -5.32 10.30 10.42
C GLY A 215 -4.10 10.96 9.79
N TYR A 216 -3.56 12.01 10.42
CA TYR A 216 -2.30 12.61 9.98
C TYR A 216 -1.61 13.39 11.09
N LEU A 217 -0.30 13.47 11.00
CA LEU A 217 0.54 14.40 11.75
C LEU A 217 1.75 14.80 10.89
N ILE A 218 2.19 16.05 11.06
CA ILE A 218 3.43 16.58 10.43
C ILE A 218 4.28 17.20 11.54
N GLY A 219 5.57 16.85 11.56
CA GLY A 219 6.54 17.39 12.50
C GLY A 219 6.63 18.93 12.44
N LYS A 220 6.83 19.56 13.58
CA LYS A 220 6.74 21.03 13.76
C LYS A 220 7.55 21.85 12.75
N PRO A 221 8.79 21.47 12.36
CA PRO A 221 9.58 22.22 11.37
C PRO A 221 8.97 22.29 9.97
N TRP A 222 8.03 21.36 9.66
CA TRP A 222 7.40 21.22 8.34
C TRP A 222 5.93 21.66 8.33
N GLN A 223 5.36 22.05 9.48
CA GLN A 223 4.00 22.60 9.56
C GLN A 223 3.91 23.97 8.86
N GLY A 224 2.69 24.35 8.46
CA GLY A 224 2.41 25.64 7.80
C GLY A 224 2.88 25.72 6.34
N LYS A 225 3.46 24.65 5.78
CA LYS A 225 4.00 24.58 4.41
C LYS A 225 3.12 23.83 3.41
N GLY A 226 1.92 23.43 3.85
CA GLY A 226 0.94 22.72 3.01
C GLY A 226 1.14 21.21 2.89
N TYR A 227 2.15 20.61 3.53
CA TYR A 227 2.44 19.18 3.42
C TYR A 227 1.30 18.28 3.94
N ALA A 228 0.64 18.65 5.05
CA ALA A 228 -0.53 17.90 5.53
C ALA A 228 -1.66 17.88 4.51
N ALA A 229 -1.98 19.02 3.89
CA ALA A 229 -3.02 19.12 2.87
C ALA A 229 -2.67 18.27 1.64
N GLU A 230 -1.42 18.33 1.18
CA GLU A 230 -0.94 17.56 0.02
C GLU A 230 -1.02 16.05 0.28
N ALA A 231 -0.56 15.60 1.47
CA ALA A 231 -0.65 14.19 1.85
C ALA A 231 -2.10 13.71 1.96
N CYS A 232 -2.97 14.49 2.63
CA CYS A 232 -4.38 14.14 2.78
C CYS A 232 -5.13 14.11 1.45
N LEU A 233 -4.84 15.02 0.51
CA LEU A 233 -5.44 14.98 -0.85
C LEU A 233 -5.03 13.71 -1.58
N ALA A 234 -3.75 13.34 -1.55
CA ALA A 234 -3.29 12.10 -2.16
C ALA A 234 -3.94 10.85 -1.54
N ILE A 235 -4.24 10.89 -0.22
CA ILE A 235 -4.97 9.81 0.45
C ILE A 235 -6.43 9.78 0.02
N LEU A 236 -7.10 10.92 -0.14
CA LEU A 236 -8.47 10.99 -0.64
C LEU A 236 -8.58 10.40 -2.06
N ASP A 237 -7.62 10.75 -2.93
CA ASP A 237 -7.54 10.17 -4.29
C ASP A 237 -7.34 8.65 -4.22
N TYR A 238 -6.43 8.16 -3.36
CA TYR A 238 -6.20 6.74 -3.15
C TYR A 238 -7.46 6.00 -2.65
N VAL A 239 -8.19 6.57 -1.67
CA VAL A 239 -9.43 5.99 -1.13
C VAL A 239 -10.49 5.88 -2.22
N LYS A 240 -10.62 6.91 -3.05
CA LYS A 240 -11.56 6.96 -4.16
C LYS A 240 -11.20 5.95 -5.25
N GLU A 241 -9.97 5.94 -5.72
CA GLU A 241 -9.49 5.02 -6.76
C GLU A 241 -9.61 3.54 -6.35
N ARG A 242 -9.50 3.26 -5.05
CA ARG A 242 -9.59 1.91 -4.49
C ARG A 242 -10.98 1.55 -3.98
N GLU A 243 -11.93 2.48 -4.03
CA GLU A 243 -13.31 2.29 -3.54
C GLU A 243 -13.33 1.73 -2.09
N LEU A 244 -12.41 2.24 -1.24
CA LEU A 244 -12.21 1.68 0.12
C LEU A 244 -13.38 1.93 1.06
N CYS A 245 -14.13 3.00 0.86
CA CYS A 245 -15.31 3.36 1.63
C CYS A 245 -16.12 4.43 0.89
N SER A 246 -17.42 4.51 1.19
CA SER A 246 -18.29 5.57 0.69
C SER A 246 -18.21 6.86 1.51
N HIS A 247 -17.76 6.75 2.76
CA HIS A 247 -17.58 7.87 3.69
C HIS A 247 -16.25 7.72 4.40
N LEU A 248 -15.50 8.81 4.46
CA LEU A 248 -14.27 8.89 5.24
C LEU A 248 -14.48 9.87 6.39
N PHE A 249 -14.12 9.46 7.58
CA PHE A 249 -14.23 10.29 8.80
C PHE A 249 -12.88 10.94 9.13
N LEU A 250 -12.93 11.97 9.93
CA LEU A 250 -11.77 12.63 10.53
C LEU A 250 -12.15 13.08 11.93
N CYS A 251 -11.35 12.71 12.92
CA CYS A 251 -11.56 13.10 14.31
C CYS A 251 -10.45 14.05 14.76
N CYS A 252 -10.80 15.17 15.37
CA CYS A 252 -9.82 16.05 15.97
C CYS A 252 -10.38 16.76 17.19
N HIS A 253 -9.48 17.13 18.12
CA HIS A 253 -9.85 17.89 19.31
C HIS A 253 -10.45 19.24 18.92
N GLN A 254 -11.55 19.64 19.59
CA GLN A 254 -12.30 20.89 19.31
C GLN A 254 -11.45 22.18 19.38
N LYS A 255 -10.31 22.16 20.07
CA LYS A 255 -9.36 23.29 20.15
C LYS A 255 -8.22 23.19 19.14
N ASN A 256 -8.14 22.12 18.34
CA ASN A 256 -7.11 21.95 17.31
C ASN A 256 -7.50 22.69 16.03
N ILE A 257 -7.44 24.03 16.09
CA ILE A 257 -7.85 24.91 14.98
C ILE A 257 -7.16 24.59 13.65
N PRO A 258 -5.84 24.27 13.61
CA PRO A 258 -5.19 23.88 12.36
C PRO A 258 -5.83 22.63 11.72
N SER A 259 -6.17 21.62 12.52
CA SER A 259 -6.80 20.39 12.03
C SER A 259 -8.22 20.62 11.55
N ILE A 260 -9.01 21.41 12.28
CA ILE A 260 -10.37 21.83 11.90
C ILE A 260 -10.34 22.56 10.55
N SER A 261 -9.43 23.54 10.41
CA SER A 261 -9.31 24.32 9.17
C SER A 261 -8.91 23.43 7.99
N LEU A 262 -8.05 22.44 8.21
CA LEU A 262 -7.66 21.50 7.16
C LEU A 262 -8.81 20.56 6.79
N ALA A 263 -9.56 20.03 7.77
CA ALA A 263 -10.74 19.20 7.50
C ALA A 263 -11.75 19.94 6.60
N GLN A 264 -12.07 21.20 6.95
CA GLN A 264 -12.98 22.03 6.16
C GLN A 264 -12.45 22.30 4.75
N LYS A 265 -11.15 22.59 4.61
CA LYS A 265 -10.50 22.81 3.31
C LYS A 265 -10.54 21.56 2.42
N LEU A 266 -10.49 20.37 3.02
CA LEU A 266 -10.57 19.07 2.32
C LEU A 266 -12.03 18.66 2.00
N GLY A 267 -13.03 19.49 2.36
CA GLY A 267 -14.43 19.22 2.08
C GLY A 267 -15.14 18.37 3.13
N PHE A 268 -14.52 18.14 4.30
CA PHE A 268 -15.18 17.46 5.40
C PHE A 268 -16.21 18.40 6.05
N THR A 269 -17.37 17.87 6.40
CA THR A 269 -18.45 18.55 7.13
C THR A 269 -18.58 17.96 8.53
N VAL A 270 -19.13 18.73 9.46
CA VAL A 270 -19.35 18.25 10.82
C VAL A 270 -20.34 17.11 10.82
N TYR A 271 -19.97 15.99 11.42
CA TYR A 271 -20.83 14.83 11.71
C TYR A 271 -21.36 14.89 13.14
N ALA A 272 -20.46 15.07 14.11
CA ALA A 272 -20.81 15.25 15.51
C ALA A 272 -19.79 16.16 16.22
N GLU A 273 -20.25 16.88 17.22
CA GLU A 273 -19.41 17.80 18.00
C GLU A 273 -19.38 17.38 19.47
N ASP A 274 -18.26 17.69 20.12
CA ASP A 274 -18.03 17.54 21.56
C ASP A 274 -18.29 16.12 22.10
N ILE A 275 -17.83 15.12 21.37
CA ILE A 275 -17.76 13.76 21.88
C ILE A 275 -16.45 13.63 22.65
N ASP A 276 -16.51 13.74 23.98
CA ASP A 276 -15.33 13.73 24.88
C ASP A 276 -14.25 14.77 24.48
N GLY A 277 -14.68 15.97 24.08
CA GLY A 277 -13.80 17.06 23.65
C GLY A 277 -13.29 16.97 22.22
N MET A 278 -13.77 15.97 21.46
CA MET A 278 -13.43 15.75 20.05
C MET A 278 -14.59 16.13 19.15
N ASN A 279 -14.28 16.65 17.98
CA ASN A 279 -15.23 16.82 16.88
C ASN A 279 -14.99 15.77 15.82
N LEU A 280 -16.06 15.19 15.32
CA LEU A 280 -16.06 14.21 14.25
C LEU A 280 -16.57 14.85 12.96
N TYR A 281 -15.83 14.70 11.90
CA TYR A 281 -16.12 15.20 10.56
C TYR A 281 -16.29 14.05 9.59
N VAL A 282 -17.05 14.24 8.51
CA VAL A 282 -17.29 13.27 7.47
C VAL A 282 -17.15 13.88 6.09
N CYS A 283 -16.59 13.12 5.15
CA CYS A 283 -16.52 13.44 3.74
C CYS A 283 -17.07 12.26 2.92
N SER A 284 -18.00 12.52 1.98
CA SER A 284 -18.47 11.52 1.02
C SER A 284 -17.41 11.32 -0.06
N ILE A 285 -17.07 10.07 -0.30
CA ILE A 285 -16.13 9.66 -1.35
C ILE A 285 -16.95 9.22 -2.57
N ASN A 286 -17.01 10.09 -3.60
CA ASN A 286 -17.78 9.86 -4.84
C ASN A 286 -16.84 9.64 -6.02
#